data_e56b412c6b682ede422405bc3102bd69
#
_entry.id   e56b412c6b682ede422405bc3102bd69
#
_cell.length_a   1.000
_cell.length_b   1.000
_cell.length_c   1.000
_cell.angle_alpha   90.00
_cell.angle_beta   90.00
_cell.angle_gamma   90.00
#
_symmetry.space_group_name_H-M   'P 1'
#
loop_
_entity.id
_entity.type
_entity.pdbx_description
1 polymer ?
#
loop_
_entity_poly.entity_id
_entity_poly.type
_entity_poly.pdbx_seq_one_letter_code
_entity_poly.pdbx_strand_id
1 'polypeptide(L)'
;MKFNKVEMIAIMSMANAMITADGKVEDEETSVISHEIMKFGVPIEDFKEIYLRGIKMEPSYATEIVSKMTSEQKKYVAAFLGTIMAVDGDIDEKEMALWRLLSQICGLPTMSVKDAVFYMAAND
;
A
#
# COMPACT_ATOMS: atom_id res chain seq x y z
N MET A 1 5.34 -13.07 -4.60
CA MET A 1 5.87 -11.88 -5.30
C MET A 1 6.95 -11.24 -4.45
N LYS A 2 8.02 -10.81 -5.09
CA LYS A 2 9.17 -10.28 -4.36
C LYS A 2 9.32 -8.78 -4.56
N PHE A 3 9.64 -8.09 -3.46
CA PHE A 3 10.01 -6.68 -3.47
C PHE A 3 11.35 -6.52 -2.77
N ASN A 4 12.19 -5.61 -3.26
CA ASN A 4 13.41 -5.28 -2.53
C ASN A 4 13.08 -4.31 -1.38
N LYS A 5 14.07 -4.03 -0.54
CA LYS A 5 13.84 -3.20 0.65
C LYS A 5 13.35 -1.81 0.32
N VAL A 6 13.92 -1.17 -0.71
CA VAL A 6 13.53 0.18 -1.12
C VAL A 6 12.08 0.17 -1.63
N GLU A 7 11.70 -0.85 -2.38
CA GLU A 7 10.32 -1.01 -2.85
C GLU A 7 9.35 -1.18 -1.69
N MET A 8 9.71 -1.98 -0.69
CA MET A 8 8.87 -2.16 0.50
C MET A 8 8.69 -0.86 1.26
N ILE A 9 9.75 -0.05 1.36
CA ILE A 9 9.68 1.26 2.00
C ILE A 9 8.74 2.18 1.23
N ALA A 10 8.81 2.18 -0.10
CA ALA A 10 7.92 2.98 -0.94
C ALA A 10 6.45 2.55 -0.78
N ILE A 11 6.19 1.25 -0.75
CA ILE A 11 4.83 0.73 -0.52
C ILE A 11 4.33 1.17 0.85
N MET A 12 5.18 1.10 1.88
CA MET A 12 4.84 1.54 3.22
C MET A 12 4.52 3.03 3.25
N SER A 13 5.29 3.85 2.52
CA SER A 13 5.03 5.28 2.42
C SER A 13 3.63 5.55 1.84
N MET A 14 3.27 4.86 0.77
CA MET A 14 1.96 5.00 0.16
C MET A 14 0.85 4.50 1.06
N ALA A 15 1.06 3.36 1.73
CA ALA A 15 0.10 2.82 2.67
C ALA A 15 -0.16 3.79 3.83
N ASN A 16 0.90 4.40 4.35
CA ASN A 16 0.77 5.39 5.41
C ASN A 16 -0.02 6.60 4.94
N ALA A 17 0.22 7.07 3.71
CA ALA A 17 -0.54 8.16 3.13
C ALA A 17 -2.03 7.81 3.04
N MET A 18 -2.36 6.57 2.67
CA MET A 18 -3.74 6.10 2.59
C MET A 18 -4.42 6.11 3.95
N ILE A 19 -3.78 5.57 4.98
CA ILE A 19 -4.41 5.46 6.31
C ILE A 19 -4.51 6.81 7.01
N THR A 20 -3.73 7.80 6.59
CA THR A 20 -3.78 9.14 7.20
C THR A 20 -4.56 10.15 6.35
N ALA A 21 -5.08 9.74 5.20
CA ALA A 21 -5.73 10.66 4.25
C ALA A 21 -6.94 11.38 4.84
N ASP A 22 -7.69 10.73 5.73
CA ASP A 22 -8.86 11.33 6.40
C ASP A 22 -8.52 11.93 7.76
N GLY A 23 -7.25 11.90 8.15
CA GLY A 23 -6.80 12.40 9.45
C GLY A 23 -6.99 11.40 10.59
N LYS A 24 -7.42 10.18 10.30
CA LYS A 24 -7.64 9.11 11.28
C LYS A 24 -6.75 7.93 10.99
N VAL A 25 -6.33 7.24 12.04
CA VAL A 25 -5.59 5.98 11.91
C VAL A 25 -6.38 4.90 12.63
N GLU A 26 -6.84 3.91 11.87
CA GLU A 26 -7.60 2.81 12.43
C GLU A 26 -6.67 1.62 12.72
N ASP A 27 -6.91 0.92 13.83
CA ASP A 27 -6.09 -0.22 14.20
C ASP A 27 -6.14 -1.32 13.14
N GLU A 28 -7.30 -1.54 12.54
CA GLU A 28 -7.49 -2.54 11.49
C GLU A 28 -6.61 -2.24 10.27
N GLU A 29 -6.48 -0.98 9.88
CA GLU A 29 -5.65 -0.57 8.75
C GLU A 29 -4.18 -0.82 9.05
N THR A 30 -3.72 -0.49 10.26
CA THR A 30 -2.36 -0.74 10.69
C THR A 30 -2.05 -2.24 10.72
N SER A 31 -3.01 -3.05 11.17
CA SER A 31 -2.86 -4.51 11.21
C SER A 31 -2.69 -5.10 9.81
N VAL A 32 -3.42 -4.59 8.82
CA VAL A 32 -3.28 -5.07 7.44
C VAL A 32 -1.88 -4.79 6.91
N ILE A 33 -1.37 -3.59 7.16
CA ILE A 33 -0.03 -3.22 6.73
C ILE A 33 1.02 -4.13 7.35
N SER A 34 0.91 -4.38 8.65
CA SER A 34 1.83 -5.26 9.37
C SER A 34 1.80 -6.68 8.80
N HIS A 35 0.59 -7.20 8.56
CA HIS A 35 0.40 -8.54 8.02
C HIS A 35 1.04 -8.68 6.64
N GLU A 36 0.84 -7.69 5.75
CA GLU A 36 1.39 -7.75 4.40
C GLU A 36 2.91 -7.68 4.38
N ILE A 37 3.51 -6.84 5.23
CA ILE A 37 4.97 -6.76 5.30
C ILE A 37 5.57 -8.07 5.81
N MET A 38 4.91 -8.72 6.76
CA MET A 38 5.37 -10.01 7.26
C MET A 38 5.36 -11.09 6.16
N LYS A 39 4.44 -11.00 5.21
CA LYS A 39 4.39 -11.95 4.09
C LYS A 39 5.61 -11.86 3.17
N PHE A 40 6.31 -10.75 3.16
CA PHE A 40 7.51 -10.60 2.35
C PHE A 40 8.72 -11.33 2.94
N GLY A 41 8.54 -12.03 4.07
CA GLY A 41 9.60 -12.74 4.73
C GLY A 41 10.60 -11.82 5.43
N VAL A 42 10.17 -10.60 5.76
CA VAL A 42 11.02 -9.62 6.42
C VAL A 42 11.20 -10.00 7.88
N PRO A 43 12.45 -10.05 8.41
CA PRO A 43 12.67 -10.23 9.84
C PRO A 43 12.01 -9.13 10.66
N ILE A 44 11.59 -9.45 11.87
CA ILE A 44 10.91 -8.49 12.75
C ILE A 44 11.76 -7.23 12.98
N GLU A 45 13.08 -7.39 13.08
CA GLU A 45 13.99 -6.26 13.25
C GLU A 45 13.94 -5.29 12.07
N ASP A 46 13.79 -5.82 10.86
CA ASP A 46 13.73 -5.01 9.65
C ASP A 46 12.38 -4.34 9.47
N PHE A 47 11.32 -4.93 10.02
CA PHE A 47 9.97 -4.36 9.95
C PHE A 47 9.95 -2.93 10.50
N LYS A 48 10.52 -2.73 11.67
CA LYS A 48 10.53 -1.41 12.31
C LYS A 48 11.26 -0.37 11.45
N GLU A 49 12.39 -0.76 10.88
CA GLU A 49 13.16 0.12 9.99
C GLU A 49 12.35 0.49 8.76
N ILE A 50 11.73 -0.49 8.11
CA ILE A 50 10.91 -0.27 6.91
C ILE A 50 9.75 0.66 7.22
N TYR A 51 9.07 0.43 8.34
CA TYR A 51 7.95 1.25 8.76
C TYR A 51 8.38 2.71 8.99
N LEU A 52 9.44 2.92 9.76
CA LEU A 52 9.90 4.27 10.09
C LEU A 52 10.43 5.00 8.88
N ARG A 53 11.15 4.32 8.01
CA ARG A 53 11.66 4.91 6.78
C ARG A 53 10.52 5.23 5.80
N GLY A 54 9.50 4.39 5.78
CA GLY A 54 8.31 4.62 4.94
C GLY A 54 7.58 5.88 5.34
N ILE A 55 7.40 6.10 6.65
CA ILE A 55 6.75 7.30 7.16
C ILE A 55 7.52 8.56 6.77
N LYS A 56 8.85 8.49 6.72
CA LYS A 56 9.72 9.63 6.41
C LYS A 56 9.97 9.84 4.92
N MET A 57 9.66 8.86 4.09
CA MET A 57 9.91 8.97 2.65
C MET A 57 8.99 10.00 2.02
N GLU A 58 9.55 10.88 1.18
CA GLU A 58 8.76 11.86 0.44
C GLU A 58 7.79 11.14 -0.51
N PRO A 59 6.52 11.53 -0.55
CA PRO A 59 5.54 10.90 -1.44
C PRO A 59 5.98 10.91 -2.91
N SER A 60 6.63 11.99 -3.38
CA SER A 60 7.11 12.07 -4.74
C SER A 60 8.16 11.01 -5.04
N TYR A 61 9.02 10.72 -4.08
CA TYR A 61 10.04 9.70 -4.22
C TYR A 61 9.40 8.30 -4.26
N ALA A 62 8.42 8.07 -3.37
CA ALA A 62 7.71 6.78 -3.34
C ALA A 62 6.99 6.51 -4.67
N THR A 63 6.32 7.52 -5.24
CA THR A 63 5.62 7.36 -6.51
C THR A 63 6.61 7.07 -7.65
N GLU A 64 7.79 7.67 -7.62
CA GLU A 64 8.81 7.38 -8.63
C GLU A 64 9.26 5.93 -8.56
N ILE A 65 9.52 5.41 -7.35
CA ILE A 65 9.92 4.02 -7.17
C ILE A 65 8.82 3.07 -7.68
N VAL A 66 7.58 3.31 -7.29
CA VAL A 66 6.46 2.44 -7.68
C VAL A 66 6.21 2.51 -9.18
N SER A 67 6.36 3.68 -9.81
CA SER A 67 6.13 3.83 -11.24
C SER A 67 7.08 2.98 -12.09
N LYS A 68 8.22 2.61 -11.54
CA LYS A 68 9.23 1.79 -12.22
C LYS A 68 9.09 0.30 -11.96
N MET A 69 8.10 -0.12 -11.17
CA MET A 69 7.86 -1.52 -10.87
C MET A 69 7.32 -2.27 -12.08
N THR A 70 7.37 -3.60 -12.03
CA THR A 70 6.78 -4.44 -13.07
C THR A 70 5.26 -4.36 -13.03
N SER A 71 4.60 -4.81 -14.11
CA SER A 71 3.14 -4.84 -14.17
C SER A 71 2.55 -5.68 -13.03
N GLU A 72 3.16 -6.80 -12.70
CA GLU A 72 2.70 -7.67 -11.61
C GLU A 72 2.83 -6.97 -10.26
N GLN A 73 3.96 -6.31 -10.03
CA GLN A 73 4.18 -5.57 -8.79
C GLN A 73 3.18 -4.41 -8.67
N LYS A 74 2.94 -3.69 -9.76
CA LYS A 74 1.97 -2.59 -9.77
C LYS A 74 0.56 -3.07 -9.46
N LYS A 75 0.18 -4.23 -10.00
CA LYS A 75 -1.13 -4.82 -9.71
C LYS A 75 -1.27 -5.14 -8.22
N TYR A 76 -0.22 -5.70 -7.63
CA TYR A 76 -0.20 -5.97 -6.20
C TYR A 76 -0.34 -4.69 -5.38
N VAL A 77 0.43 -3.65 -5.72
CA VAL A 77 0.37 -2.37 -5.00
C VAL A 77 -1.04 -1.76 -5.08
N ALA A 78 -1.64 -1.76 -6.27
CA ALA A 78 -3.00 -1.24 -6.44
C ALA A 78 -3.99 -2.00 -5.56
N ALA A 79 -3.90 -3.33 -5.56
CA ALA A 79 -4.81 -4.17 -4.77
C ALA A 79 -4.58 -4.00 -3.28
N PHE A 80 -3.33 -3.89 -2.85
CA PHE A 80 -3.01 -3.70 -1.44
C PHE A 80 -3.59 -2.38 -0.92
N LEU A 81 -3.38 -1.29 -1.65
CA LEU A 81 -3.92 0.01 -1.24
C LEU A 81 -5.45 0.00 -1.22
N GLY A 82 -6.08 -0.65 -2.20
CA GLY A 82 -7.54 -0.79 -2.21
C GLY A 82 -8.06 -1.59 -1.03
N THR A 83 -7.33 -2.63 -0.63
CA THR A 83 -7.70 -3.45 0.51
C THR A 83 -7.63 -2.68 1.82
N ILE A 84 -6.62 -1.79 1.96
CA ILE A 84 -6.52 -0.94 3.15
C ILE A 84 -7.81 -0.13 3.35
N MET A 85 -8.37 0.42 2.28
CA MET A 85 -9.62 1.18 2.37
C MET A 85 -10.80 0.33 2.82
N ALA A 86 -10.81 -0.94 2.44
CA ALA A 86 -11.96 -1.82 2.68
C ALA A 86 -11.98 -2.45 4.07
N VAL A 87 -10.87 -2.37 4.81
CA VAL A 87 -10.67 -3.16 6.03
C VAL A 87 -11.69 -2.86 7.13
N ASP A 88 -12.05 -1.60 7.31
CA ASP A 88 -13.01 -1.21 8.34
C ASP A 88 -14.46 -1.19 7.83
N GLY A 89 -14.66 -1.48 6.56
CA GLY A 89 -15.98 -1.51 5.93
C GLY A 89 -16.56 -0.14 5.59
N ASP A 90 -15.85 0.93 5.89
CA ASP A 90 -16.29 2.30 5.65
C ASP A 90 -15.28 3.02 4.77
N ILE A 91 -15.58 3.07 3.47
CA ILE A 91 -14.65 3.65 2.48
C ILE A 91 -14.78 5.15 2.47
N ASP A 92 -13.71 5.83 2.89
CA ASP A 92 -13.65 7.28 2.92
C ASP A 92 -13.39 7.86 1.53
N GLU A 93 -14.07 8.96 1.21
CA GLU A 93 -13.93 9.62 -0.09
C GLU A 93 -12.52 10.16 -0.33
N LYS A 94 -11.86 10.62 0.73
CA LYS A 94 -10.49 11.12 0.62
C LYS A 94 -9.50 10.01 0.31
N GLU A 95 -9.69 8.84 0.92
CA GLU A 95 -8.89 7.67 0.62
C GLU A 95 -9.11 7.22 -0.83
N MET A 96 -10.36 7.19 -1.28
CA MET A 96 -10.69 6.82 -2.65
C MET A 96 -10.06 7.77 -3.65
N ALA A 97 -10.13 9.08 -3.40
CA ALA A 97 -9.54 10.08 -4.26
C ALA A 97 -8.01 9.92 -4.34
N LEU A 98 -7.39 9.67 -3.20
CA LEU A 98 -5.94 9.47 -3.15
C LEU A 98 -5.53 8.19 -3.90
N TRP A 99 -6.28 7.10 -3.73
CA TRP A 99 -6.00 5.85 -4.44
C TRP A 99 -6.05 6.05 -5.95
N ARG A 100 -7.07 6.76 -6.43
CA ARG A 100 -7.20 7.08 -7.85
C ARG A 100 -6.04 7.94 -8.34
N LEU A 101 -5.67 8.94 -7.57
CA LEU A 101 -4.56 9.83 -7.91
C LEU A 101 -3.23 9.06 -7.99
N LEU A 102 -2.95 8.26 -6.98
CA LEU A 102 -1.72 7.45 -6.94
C LEU A 102 -1.70 6.45 -8.09
N SER A 103 -2.85 5.86 -8.41
CA SER A 103 -2.94 4.92 -9.53
C SER A 103 -2.58 5.60 -10.85
N GLN A 104 -3.06 6.81 -11.06
CA GLN A 104 -2.74 7.57 -12.27
C GLN A 104 -1.27 7.96 -12.33
N ILE A 105 -0.73 8.48 -11.24
CA ILE A 105 0.66 8.94 -11.19
C ILE A 105 1.64 7.78 -11.38
N CYS A 106 1.37 6.64 -10.76
CA CYS A 106 2.27 5.49 -10.79
C CYS A 106 2.01 4.54 -11.95
N GLY A 107 0.95 4.76 -12.71
CA GLY A 107 0.59 3.84 -13.79
C GLY A 107 0.08 2.50 -13.25
N LEU A 108 -0.61 2.50 -12.10
CA LEU A 108 -1.21 1.29 -11.56
C LEU A 108 -2.45 0.92 -12.36
N PRO A 109 -2.78 -0.38 -12.45
CA PRO A 109 -4.01 -0.79 -13.14
C PRO A 109 -5.24 -0.30 -12.39
N THR A 110 -6.26 0.09 -13.16
CA THR A 110 -7.54 0.50 -12.59
C THR A 110 -8.29 -0.75 -12.14
N MET A 111 -8.84 -0.71 -10.92
CA MET A 111 -9.64 -1.81 -10.40
C MET A 111 -10.63 -1.27 -9.38
N SER A 112 -11.69 -2.04 -9.12
CA SER A 112 -12.63 -1.72 -8.05
C SER A 112 -12.06 -2.17 -6.71
N VAL A 113 -12.61 -1.63 -5.60
CA VAL A 113 -12.22 -2.09 -4.27
C VAL A 113 -12.51 -3.60 -4.12
N LYS A 114 -13.63 -4.06 -4.66
CA LYS A 114 -13.99 -5.49 -4.63
C LYS A 114 -12.91 -6.33 -5.32
N ASP A 115 -12.47 -5.91 -6.50
CA ASP A 115 -11.42 -6.62 -7.23
C ASP A 115 -10.10 -6.62 -6.46
N ALA A 116 -9.78 -5.52 -5.79
CA ALA A 116 -8.58 -5.41 -4.97
C ALA A 116 -8.59 -6.45 -3.84
N VAL A 117 -9.71 -6.53 -3.12
CA VAL A 117 -9.87 -7.47 -2.01
C VAL A 117 -9.77 -8.91 -2.52
N PHE A 118 -10.42 -9.23 -3.62
CA PHE A 118 -10.34 -10.58 -4.21
C PHE A 118 -8.92 -10.93 -4.64
N TYR A 119 -8.22 -9.98 -5.26
CA TYR A 119 -6.84 -10.22 -5.67
C TYR A 119 -5.95 -10.54 -4.49
N MET A 120 -6.05 -9.76 -3.41
CA MET A 120 -5.23 -9.98 -2.21
C MET A 120 -5.55 -11.33 -1.57
N ALA A 121 -6.82 -11.71 -1.51
CA ALA A 121 -7.21 -13.01 -0.95
C ALA A 121 -6.65 -14.16 -1.79
N ALA A 122 -6.66 -14.03 -3.11
CA ALA A 122 -6.17 -15.08 -4.01
C ALA A 122 -4.64 -15.21 -3.97
N ASN A 123 -3.93 -14.16 -3.58
CA ASN A 123 -2.46 -14.14 -3.53
C ASN A 123 -1.92 -14.21 -2.10
N ASP A 124 -2.76 -14.61 -1.20
CA ASP A 124 -2.42 -14.68 0.23
C ASP A 124 -1.66 -15.98 0.58
#